data_c064831319de33305d845b45e98f9340
#
_entry.id   c064831319de33305d845b45e98f9340
#
_cell.length_a   1.000
_cell.length_b   1.000
_cell.length_c   1.000
_cell.angle_alpha   90.00
_cell.angle_beta   90.00
_cell.angle_gamma   90.00
#
_symmetry.space_group_name_H-M   'P 1'
#
loop_
_entity.id
_entity.type
_entity.pdbx_description
1 polymer ?
#
loop_
_entity_poly.entity_id
_entity_poly.type
_entity_poly.pdbx_seq_one_letter_code
_entity_poly.pdbx_strand_id
1 'polypeptide(L)'
;MPEAQAALTDARIDCLQYCNWSRKIFSQMREGGLDAVHVTVCYHEDFGQTVANLADWNRLFQDHEALIMPGRLAEDILAARQSNRTAVFFGFQNCSPIEADIGLVEICHQLGVRFMQLSYNNQSLLATGCYEADDPGITRMGRQVIAEMNRVGLVVDMSHSSDRSTLEAIEVSSRP
;
A
#
# COMPACT_ATOMS: atom_id res chain seq x y z
N MET A 1 20.44 10.87 8.24
CA MET A 1 20.14 9.64 7.46
C MET A 1 20.62 8.34 8.15
N PRO A 2 21.90 8.18 8.57
CA PRO A 2 22.34 6.91 9.21
C PRO A 2 21.65 6.60 10.55
N GLU A 3 21.36 7.60 11.38
CA GLU A 3 20.73 7.41 12.70
C GLU A 3 19.25 7.01 12.58
N ALA A 4 18.51 7.58 11.65
CA ALA A 4 17.10 7.19 11.40
C ALA A 4 17.02 5.76 10.88
N GLN A 5 17.95 5.35 10.04
CA GLN A 5 18.01 3.99 9.49
C GLN A 5 18.39 2.97 10.58
N ALA A 6 19.29 3.31 11.48
CA ALA A 6 19.62 2.48 12.64
C ALA A 6 18.44 2.35 13.62
N ALA A 7 17.64 3.41 13.81
CA ALA A 7 16.47 3.40 14.69
C ALA A 7 15.30 2.55 14.14
N LEU A 8 15.27 2.27 12.83
CA LEU A 8 14.26 1.42 12.19
C LEU A 8 14.63 -0.08 12.20
N THR A 9 15.87 -0.45 12.60
CA THR A 9 16.35 -1.85 12.53
C THR A 9 15.52 -2.81 13.38
N ASP A 10 14.89 -2.33 14.45
CA ASP A 10 14.05 -3.12 15.35
C ASP A 10 12.56 -2.83 15.18
N ALA A 11 12.17 -2.10 14.15
CA ALA A 11 10.76 -1.78 13.91
C ALA A 11 9.98 -3.04 13.54
N ARG A 12 8.83 -3.24 14.21
CA ARG A 12 7.90 -4.32 13.90
C ARG A 12 6.85 -3.79 12.93
N ILE A 13 6.90 -4.29 11.70
CA ILE A 13 6.03 -3.87 10.61
C ILE A 13 5.27 -5.09 10.09
N ASP A 14 3.95 -4.98 10.00
CA ASP A 14 3.11 -5.99 9.35
C ASP A 14 2.69 -5.50 7.96
N CYS A 15 2.98 -6.28 6.97
CA CYS A 15 2.68 -6.03 5.55
C CYS A 15 1.97 -7.25 4.97
N LEU A 16 0.72 -7.32 4.90
CA LEU A 16 -0.38 -6.43 4.73
C LEU A 16 -1.51 -6.90 5.66
N GLN A 17 -2.31 -6.02 6.26
CA GLN A 17 -3.46 -6.40 7.07
C GLN A 17 -4.79 -6.03 6.41
N TYR A 18 -5.76 -6.94 6.59
CA TYR A 18 -7.17 -6.73 6.31
C TYR A 18 -8.02 -7.38 7.40
N CYS A 19 -8.86 -6.60 8.06
CA CYS A 19 -9.73 -7.09 9.13
C CYS A 19 -10.92 -6.14 9.36
N ASN A 20 -11.81 -6.52 10.25
CA ASN A 20 -12.87 -5.64 10.76
C ASN A 20 -12.27 -4.65 11.76
N TRP A 21 -11.80 -3.51 11.28
CA TRP A 21 -11.12 -2.49 12.06
C TRP A 21 -11.95 -2.01 13.23
N SER A 22 -11.37 -1.98 14.41
CA SER A 22 -12.04 -1.60 15.66
C SER A 22 -11.02 -1.22 16.72
N ARG A 23 -11.45 -0.53 17.78
CA ARG A 23 -10.62 -0.23 18.93
C ARG A 23 -9.91 -1.47 19.50
N LYS A 24 -10.60 -2.64 19.51
CA LYS A 24 -10.01 -3.90 19.98
C LYS A 24 -8.79 -4.28 19.15
N ILE A 25 -8.89 -4.25 17.82
CA ILE A 25 -7.78 -4.58 16.92
C ILE A 25 -6.62 -3.59 17.12
N PHE A 26 -6.90 -2.30 17.17
CA PHE A 26 -5.86 -1.28 17.39
C PHE A 26 -5.17 -1.45 18.75
N SER A 27 -5.90 -1.82 19.80
CA SER A 27 -5.30 -2.15 21.10
C SER A 27 -4.39 -3.39 21.01
N GLN A 28 -4.86 -4.45 20.34
CA GLN A 28 -4.06 -5.67 20.15
C GLN A 28 -2.78 -5.41 19.32
N MET A 29 -2.83 -4.53 18.31
CA MET A 29 -1.63 -4.09 17.57
C MET A 29 -0.61 -3.43 18.52
N ARG A 30 -1.07 -2.58 19.44
CA ARG A 30 -0.20 -1.96 20.45
C ARG A 30 0.34 -2.98 21.46
N GLU A 31 -0.51 -3.89 21.96
CA GLU A 31 -0.09 -4.98 22.85
C GLU A 31 0.94 -5.90 22.19
N GLY A 32 0.79 -6.18 20.88
CA GLY A 32 1.76 -6.92 20.07
C GLY A 32 3.04 -6.14 19.73
N GLY A 33 3.08 -4.84 20.02
CA GLY A 33 4.23 -3.97 19.78
C GLY A 33 4.44 -3.65 18.30
N LEU A 34 3.37 -3.59 17.50
CA LEU A 34 3.47 -3.18 16.08
C LEU A 34 3.73 -1.68 15.99
N ASP A 35 4.84 -1.29 15.39
CA ASP A 35 5.19 0.11 15.13
C ASP A 35 4.50 0.64 13.88
N ALA A 36 4.30 -0.23 12.88
CA ALA A 36 3.60 0.12 11.65
C ALA A 36 2.81 -1.06 11.09
N VAL A 37 1.80 -0.73 10.30
CA VAL A 37 1.00 -1.70 9.53
C VAL A 37 0.67 -1.12 8.16
N HIS A 38 0.79 -1.95 7.12
CA HIS A 38 0.24 -1.67 5.81
C HIS A 38 -1.18 -2.25 5.76
N VAL A 39 -2.15 -1.43 5.42
CA VAL A 39 -3.57 -1.83 5.38
C VAL A 39 -4.15 -1.73 3.98
N THR A 40 -5.03 -2.66 3.66
CA THR A 40 -5.77 -2.64 2.41
C THR A 40 -6.91 -1.65 2.48
N VAL A 41 -6.94 -0.67 1.57
CA VAL A 41 -8.05 0.28 1.43
C VAL A 41 -8.88 0.04 0.17
N CYS A 42 -8.40 -0.83 -0.72
CA CYS A 42 -9.06 -1.17 -1.98
C CYS A 42 -8.68 -2.58 -2.44
N TYR A 43 -9.66 -3.30 -3.03
CA TYR A 43 -9.49 -4.54 -3.82
C TYR A 43 -9.96 -4.34 -5.26
N HIS A 44 -11.24 -4.09 -5.46
CA HIS A 44 -11.90 -3.97 -6.77
C HIS A 44 -12.71 -2.67 -6.90
N GLU A 45 -12.65 -1.84 -5.88
CA GLU A 45 -13.32 -0.55 -5.83
C GLU A 45 -12.78 0.36 -6.95
N ASP A 46 -13.66 1.17 -7.53
CA ASP A 46 -13.28 2.28 -8.39
C ASP A 46 -12.65 3.44 -7.58
N PHE A 47 -12.24 4.51 -8.27
CA PHE A 47 -11.64 5.65 -7.60
C PHE A 47 -12.59 6.32 -6.60
N GLY A 48 -13.87 6.49 -6.95
CA GLY A 48 -14.86 7.13 -6.06
C GLY A 48 -15.12 6.32 -4.78
N GLN A 49 -15.27 5.01 -4.91
CA GLN A 49 -15.43 4.09 -3.77
C GLN A 49 -14.17 4.07 -2.90
N THR A 50 -12.99 4.08 -3.52
CA THR A 50 -11.71 4.12 -2.79
C THR A 50 -11.56 5.40 -1.99
N VAL A 51 -11.96 6.56 -2.53
CA VAL A 51 -11.96 7.82 -1.80
C VAL A 51 -12.92 7.76 -0.60
N ALA A 52 -14.08 7.10 -0.72
CA ALA A 52 -14.98 6.88 0.40
C ALA A 52 -14.32 6.03 1.51
N ASN A 53 -13.62 4.95 1.15
CA ASN A 53 -12.87 4.12 2.11
C ASN A 53 -11.77 4.92 2.82
N LEU A 54 -11.07 5.81 2.11
CA LEU A 54 -10.08 6.71 2.72
C LEU A 54 -10.72 7.70 3.69
N ALA A 55 -11.93 8.19 3.39
CA ALA A 55 -12.68 9.05 4.30
C ALA A 55 -13.10 8.31 5.58
N ASP A 56 -13.44 7.02 5.49
CA ASP A 56 -13.72 6.19 6.67
C ASP A 56 -12.46 6.00 7.52
N TRP A 57 -11.29 5.79 6.92
CA TRP A 57 -10.02 5.75 7.63
C TRP A 57 -9.68 7.07 8.34
N ASN A 58 -10.01 8.22 7.74
CA ASN A 58 -9.83 9.51 8.42
C ASN A 58 -10.69 9.61 9.70
N ARG A 59 -11.89 9.02 9.72
CA ARG A 59 -12.71 8.93 10.93
C ARG A 59 -12.07 7.99 11.96
N LEU A 60 -11.57 6.82 11.53
CA LEU A 60 -10.86 5.90 12.44
C LEU A 60 -9.63 6.55 13.09
N PHE A 61 -8.88 7.38 12.37
CA PHE A 61 -7.76 8.13 12.96
C PHE A 61 -8.21 9.13 14.01
N GLN A 62 -9.35 9.81 13.79
CA GLN A 62 -9.92 10.75 14.78
C GLN A 62 -10.43 10.01 16.01
N ASP A 63 -11.20 8.94 15.82
CA ASP A 63 -11.83 8.18 16.90
C ASP A 63 -10.83 7.38 17.74
N HIS A 64 -9.64 7.08 17.17
CA HIS A 64 -8.62 6.23 17.78
C HIS A 64 -7.22 6.88 17.80
N GLU A 65 -7.15 8.20 17.86
CA GLU A 65 -5.91 8.99 17.82
C GLU A 65 -4.86 8.58 18.88
N ALA A 66 -5.31 8.00 20.00
CA ALA A 66 -4.43 7.49 21.04
C ALA A 66 -3.75 6.14 20.69
N LEU A 67 -4.22 5.43 19.66
CA LEU A 67 -3.76 4.07 19.32
C LEU A 67 -3.07 4.01 17.96
N ILE A 68 -3.56 4.78 16.99
CA ILE A 68 -3.09 4.77 15.59
C ILE A 68 -2.81 6.18 15.08
N MET A 69 -2.01 6.27 14.04
CA MET A 69 -1.77 7.52 13.30
C MET A 69 -1.54 7.24 11.82
N PRO A 70 -1.78 8.22 10.92
CA PRO A 70 -1.42 8.09 9.52
C PRO A 70 0.09 7.90 9.35
N GLY A 71 0.48 6.92 8.50
CA GLY A 71 1.84 6.69 8.04
C GLY A 71 1.97 7.10 6.58
N ARG A 72 2.91 7.99 6.29
CA ARG A 72 3.23 8.46 4.93
C ARG A 72 4.72 8.38 4.61
N LEU A 73 5.55 8.50 5.62
CA LEU A 73 7.01 8.49 5.52
C LEU A 73 7.59 7.49 6.53
N ALA A 74 8.82 7.05 6.31
CA ALA A 74 9.50 6.15 7.24
C ALA A 74 9.64 6.76 8.64
N GLU A 75 9.79 8.08 8.73
CA GLU A 75 9.86 8.83 9.99
C GLU A 75 8.57 8.71 10.82
N ASP A 76 7.42 8.49 10.19
CA ASP A 76 6.15 8.29 10.90
C ASP A 76 6.16 7.01 11.74
N ILE A 77 6.94 6.00 11.35
CA ILE A 77 7.14 4.77 12.14
C ILE A 77 7.82 5.10 13.46
N LEU A 78 8.86 5.96 13.42
CA LEU A 78 9.56 6.41 14.63
C LEU A 78 8.67 7.28 15.52
N ALA A 79 7.91 8.18 14.91
CA ALA A 79 6.96 9.04 15.63
C ALA A 79 5.84 8.21 16.29
N ALA A 80 5.35 7.18 15.62
CA ALA A 80 4.36 6.24 16.16
C ALA A 80 4.92 5.50 17.37
N ARG A 81 6.13 4.94 17.25
CA ARG A 81 6.84 4.26 18.36
C ARG A 81 7.01 5.18 19.57
N GLN A 82 7.51 6.40 19.35
CA GLN A 82 7.74 7.39 20.42
C GLN A 82 6.46 7.80 21.14
N SER A 83 5.33 7.85 20.41
CA SER A 83 4.02 8.21 20.96
C SER A 83 3.17 7.00 21.39
N ASN A 84 3.75 5.79 21.40
CA ASN A 84 3.07 4.53 21.72
C ASN A 84 1.83 4.27 20.86
N ARG A 85 1.91 4.60 19.56
CA ARG A 85 0.87 4.37 18.54
C ARG A 85 1.39 3.40 17.47
N THR A 86 0.51 3.00 16.56
CA THR A 86 0.88 2.28 15.35
C THR A 86 0.67 3.19 14.14
N ALA A 87 1.69 3.35 13.29
CA ALA A 87 1.56 4.05 12.02
C ALA A 87 0.82 3.18 11.01
N VAL A 88 -0.23 3.71 10.38
CA VAL A 88 -1.03 2.99 9.38
C VAL A 88 -0.73 3.53 8.00
N PHE A 89 -0.16 2.68 7.15
CA PHE A 89 0.17 2.97 5.75
C PHE A 89 -0.92 2.41 4.85
N PHE A 90 -1.42 3.21 3.93
CA PHE A 90 -2.45 2.78 2.99
C PHE A 90 -1.86 2.06 1.78
N GLY A 91 -2.50 0.98 1.38
CA GLY A 91 -2.16 0.26 0.17
C GLY A 91 -3.38 -0.29 -0.56
N PHE A 92 -3.15 -0.62 -1.82
CA PHE A 92 -4.14 -1.22 -2.70
C PHE A 92 -3.76 -2.67 -3.02
N GLN A 93 -4.68 -3.61 -2.82
CA GLN A 93 -4.51 -5.00 -3.28
C GLN A 93 -4.95 -5.20 -4.74
N ASN A 94 -5.11 -4.11 -5.49
CA ASN A 94 -5.36 -4.09 -6.93
C ASN A 94 -5.06 -2.69 -7.48
N CYS A 95 -5.06 -2.55 -8.79
CA CYS A 95 -4.89 -1.27 -9.48
C CYS A 95 -6.22 -0.63 -9.92
N SER A 96 -7.37 -1.19 -9.56
CA SER A 96 -8.69 -0.72 -10.00
C SER A 96 -8.93 0.78 -9.78
N PRO A 97 -8.46 1.43 -8.69
CA PRO A 97 -8.70 2.87 -8.48
C PRO A 97 -8.02 3.79 -9.49
N ILE A 98 -6.98 3.34 -10.19
CA ILE A 98 -6.36 4.17 -11.23
C ILE A 98 -7.12 4.08 -12.57
N GLU A 99 -8.09 3.17 -12.68
CA GLU A 99 -8.92 3.00 -13.86
C GLU A 99 -8.07 2.91 -15.15
N ALA A 100 -8.34 3.75 -16.15
CA ALA A 100 -7.51 3.85 -17.35
C ALA A 100 -6.71 5.19 -17.42
N ASP A 101 -6.55 5.88 -16.28
CA ASP A 101 -5.89 7.18 -16.19
C ASP A 101 -4.65 7.10 -15.27
N ILE A 102 -3.46 7.16 -15.88
CA ILE A 102 -2.18 7.13 -15.16
C ILE A 102 -2.03 8.33 -14.20
N GLY A 103 -2.68 9.46 -14.48
CA GLY A 103 -2.68 10.63 -13.60
C GLY A 103 -3.26 10.34 -12.20
N LEU A 104 -4.13 9.34 -12.08
CA LEU A 104 -4.69 8.94 -10.78
C LEU A 104 -3.65 8.28 -9.86
N VAL A 105 -2.52 7.81 -10.37
CA VAL A 105 -1.41 7.30 -9.54
C VAL A 105 -0.87 8.40 -8.61
N GLU A 106 -0.60 9.58 -9.16
CA GLU A 106 -0.14 10.72 -8.37
C GLU A 106 -1.21 11.19 -7.38
N ILE A 107 -2.48 11.24 -7.80
CA ILE A 107 -3.59 11.62 -6.93
C ILE A 107 -3.72 10.64 -5.75
N CYS A 108 -3.67 9.33 -6.00
CA CYS A 108 -3.69 8.31 -4.94
C CYS A 108 -2.52 8.49 -3.96
N HIS A 109 -1.31 8.77 -4.47
CA HIS A 109 -0.16 9.05 -3.63
C HIS A 109 -0.36 10.30 -2.76
N GLN A 110 -0.91 11.37 -3.32
CA GLN A 110 -1.25 12.60 -2.57
C GLN A 110 -2.31 12.36 -1.49
N LEU A 111 -3.27 11.47 -1.75
CA LEU A 111 -4.26 11.02 -0.77
C LEU A 111 -3.68 10.13 0.34
N GLY A 112 -2.41 9.73 0.25
CA GLY A 112 -1.71 9.01 1.30
C GLY A 112 -1.43 7.54 1.01
N VAL A 113 -1.78 7.02 -0.17
CA VAL A 113 -1.44 5.65 -0.58
C VAL A 113 0.07 5.53 -0.77
N ARG A 114 0.65 4.39 -0.33
CA ARG A 114 2.10 4.14 -0.41
C ARG A 114 2.45 2.85 -1.11
N PHE A 115 1.51 1.93 -1.26
CA PHE A 115 1.70 0.63 -1.91
C PHE A 115 0.56 0.39 -2.89
N MET A 116 0.85 -0.21 -4.05
CA MET A 116 -0.18 -0.65 -4.99
C MET A 116 0.25 -1.93 -5.69
N GLN A 117 -0.61 -2.94 -5.64
CA GLN A 117 -0.49 -4.15 -6.45
C GLN A 117 -0.94 -3.87 -7.88
N LEU A 118 -0.26 -4.47 -8.84
CA LEU A 118 -0.58 -4.32 -10.26
C LEU A 118 -1.75 -5.21 -10.71
N SER A 119 -2.02 -6.29 -9.98
CA SER A 119 -3.13 -7.22 -10.22
C SER A 119 -3.57 -7.89 -8.94
N TYR A 120 -4.78 -8.43 -8.92
CA TYR A 120 -5.27 -9.27 -7.82
C TYR A 120 -5.84 -10.57 -8.39
N ASN A 121 -5.04 -11.65 -8.35
CA ASN A 121 -5.32 -12.98 -8.87
C ASN A 121 -5.55 -13.06 -10.37
N ASN A 122 -6.40 -12.23 -10.93
CA ASN A 122 -6.81 -12.24 -12.34
C ASN A 122 -6.07 -11.19 -13.15
N GLN A 123 -6.25 -11.24 -14.49
CA GLN A 123 -5.74 -10.24 -15.41
C GLN A 123 -6.29 -8.85 -15.06
N SER A 124 -5.43 -7.88 -14.91
CA SER A 124 -5.76 -6.45 -14.80
C SER A 124 -5.40 -5.68 -16.07
N LEU A 125 -5.67 -4.37 -16.07
CA LEU A 125 -5.16 -3.48 -17.12
C LEU A 125 -3.63 -3.37 -17.14
N LEU A 126 -2.95 -3.72 -16.04
CA LEU A 126 -1.51 -3.50 -15.85
C LEU A 126 -0.69 -4.78 -15.95
N ALA A 127 -1.19 -5.88 -15.41
CA ALA A 127 -0.40 -7.09 -15.22
C ALA A 127 -1.30 -8.34 -15.23
N THR A 128 -0.68 -9.47 -15.52
CA THR A 128 -1.30 -10.79 -15.41
C THR A 128 -1.29 -11.22 -13.94
N GLY A 129 -2.43 -11.73 -13.47
CA GLY A 129 -2.56 -12.28 -12.12
C GLY A 129 -2.13 -13.74 -12.03
N CYS A 130 -1.87 -14.21 -10.80
CA CYS A 130 -1.33 -15.56 -10.54
C CYS A 130 -2.32 -16.71 -10.81
N TYR A 131 -3.60 -16.42 -11.04
CA TYR A 131 -4.61 -17.45 -11.36
C TYR A 131 -4.85 -17.62 -12.88
N GLU A 132 -4.22 -16.80 -13.70
CA GLU A 132 -4.37 -16.90 -15.15
C GLU A 132 -3.62 -18.12 -15.72
N ALA A 133 -4.26 -18.78 -16.68
CA ALA A 133 -3.67 -19.95 -17.35
C ALA A 133 -2.52 -19.56 -18.29
N ASP A 134 -2.67 -18.40 -18.97
CA ASP A 134 -1.65 -17.83 -19.84
C ASP A 134 -1.00 -16.63 -19.15
N ASP A 135 0.31 -16.52 -19.24
CA ASP A 135 1.08 -15.46 -18.60
C ASP A 135 1.77 -14.55 -19.63
N PRO A 136 1.05 -13.56 -20.20
CA PRO A 136 1.65 -12.57 -21.10
C PRO A 136 2.53 -11.53 -20.39
N GLY A 137 2.57 -11.49 -19.05
CA GLY A 137 3.37 -10.54 -18.27
C GLY A 137 2.68 -9.19 -18.08
N ILE A 138 3.50 -8.10 -17.94
CA ILE A 138 2.98 -6.75 -17.76
C ILE A 138 2.56 -6.10 -19.08
N THR A 139 1.48 -5.33 -19.06
CA THR A 139 0.99 -4.62 -20.23
C THR A 139 1.84 -3.38 -20.56
N ARG A 140 1.62 -2.76 -21.73
CA ARG A 140 2.22 -1.46 -22.05
C ARG A 140 1.81 -0.40 -21.00
N MET A 141 0.55 -0.38 -20.58
CA MET A 141 0.09 0.54 -19.54
C MET A 141 0.74 0.22 -18.19
N GLY A 142 0.92 -1.07 -17.85
CA GLY A 142 1.62 -1.48 -16.65
C GLY A 142 3.03 -0.91 -16.53
N ARG A 143 3.80 -0.93 -17.64
CA ARG A 143 5.14 -0.31 -17.69
C ARG A 143 5.11 1.20 -17.43
N GLN A 144 4.13 1.90 -18.00
CA GLN A 144 3.94 3.34 -17.78
C GLN A 144 3.53 3.65 -16.34
N VAL A 145 2.64 2.85 -15.76
CA VAL A 145 2.22 2.98 -14.37
C VAL A 145 3.37 2.72 -13.41
N ILE A 146 4.20 1.68 -13.64
CA ILE A 146 5.40 1.44 -12.83
C ILE A 146 6.33 2.67 -12.85
N ALA A 147 6.56 3.25 -14.03
CA ALA A 147 7.39 4.46 -14.15
C ALA A 147 6.81 5.63 -13.34
N GLU A 148 5.48 5.82 -13.37
CA GLU A 148 4.80 6.86 -12.61
C GLU A 148 4.82 6.58 -11.11
N MET A 149 4.60 5.33 -10.67
CA MET A 149 4.74 4.91 -9.28
C MET A 149 6.15 5.22 -8.75
N ASN A 150 7.18 4.88 -9.52
CA ASN A 150 8.58 5.20 -9.19
C ASN A 150 8.82 6.72 -9.08
N ARG A 151 8.22 7.51 -9.99
CA ARG A 151 8.34 8.97 -10.00
C ARG A 151 7.77 9.59 -8.72
N VAL A 152 6.57 9.17 -8.30
CA VAL A 152 5.89 9.73 -7.13
C VAL A 152 6.34 9.11 -5.80
N GLY A 153 7.02 7.97 -5.83
CA GLY A 153 7.46 7.24 -4.63
C GLY A 153 6.40 6.29 -4.06
N LEU A 154 5.54 5.75 -4.91
CA LEU A 154 4.57 4.72 -4.56
C LEU A 154 5.21 3.34 -4.83
N VAL A 155 5.20 2.46 -3.84
CA VAL A 155 5.86 1.13 -3.91
C VAL A 155 5.06 0.20 -4.80
N VAL A 156 5.77 -0.48 -5.72
CA VAL A 156 5.19 -1.53 -6.58
C VAL A 156 5.14 -2.83 -5.78
N ASP A 157 3.94 -3.34 -5.54
CA ASP A 157 3.70 -4.61 -4.85
C ASP A 157 3.29 -5.67 -5.88
N MET A 158 4.08 -6.75 -5.98
CA MET A 158 3.88 -7.83 -6.94
C MET A 158 3.12 -9.03 -6.36
N SER A 159 2.59 -8.92 -5.14
CA SER A 159 1.69 -9.93 -4.58
C SER A 159 0.52 -10.18 -5.53
N HIS A 160 0.08 -11.41 -5.66
CA HIS A 160 -1.01 -11.85 -6.54
C HIS A 160 -0.75 -11.71 -8.06
N SER A 161 0.43 -11.26 -8.46
CA SER A 161 0.83 -11.22 -9.88
C SER A 161 1.43 -12.55 -10.33
N SER A 162 1.42 -12.80 -11.64
CA SER A 162 2.06 -13.96 -12.24
C SER A 162 3.59 -13.87 -12.17
N ASP A 163 4.28 -15.00 -12.38
CA ASP A 163 5.73 -15.06 -12.36
C ASP A 163 6.36 -14.12 -13.39
N ARG A 164 5.85 -14.13 -14.61
CA ARG A 164 6.38 -13.27 -15.68
C ARG A 164 6.09 -11.80 -15.40
N SER A 165 4.88 -11.46 -14.93
CA SER A 165 4.58 -10.09 -14.53
C SER A 165 5.54 -9.59 -13.46
N THR A 166 5.86 -10.43 -12.48
CA THR A 166 6.79 -10.10 -11.39
C THR A 166 8.21 -9.87 -11.92
N LEU A 167 8.73 -10.78 -12.73
CA LEU A 167 10.08 -10.64 -13.30
C LEU A 167 10.20 -9.40 -14.19
N GLU A 168 9.22 -9.18 -15.08
CA GLU A 168 9.21 -8.01 -15.95
C GLU A 168 9.05 -6.70 -15.17
N ALA A 169 8.29 -6.69 -14.07
CA ALA A 169 8.17 -5.51 -13.20
C ALA A 169 9.51 -5.18 -12.52
N ILE A 170 10.25 -6.19 -12.04
CA ILE A 170 11.58 -6.02 -11.45
C ILE A 170 12.56 -5.43 -12.49
N GLU A 171 12.49 -5.87 -13.75
CA GLU A 171 13.36 -5.38 -14.83
C GLU A 171 13.09 -3.91 -15.18
N VAL A 172 11.84 -3.46 -15.13
CA VAL A 172 11.46 -2.10 -15.54
C VAL A 172 11.41 -1.09 -14.41
N SER A 173 11.27 -1.57 -13.17
CA SER A 173 11.25 -0.68 -12.00
C SER A 173 12.64 -0.11 -11.73
N SER A 174 12.70 1.20 -11.50
CA SER A 174 13.93 1.89 -11.09
C SER A 174 14.08 2.00 -9.57
N ARG A 175 13.14 1.46 -8.82
CA ARG A 175 13.09 1.42 -7.34
C ARG A 175 12.65 0.06 -6.85
N PRO A 176 12.94 -0.28 -5.58
CA PRO A 176 12.40 -1.48 -4.95
C PRO A 176 10.88 -1.48 -4.99
#